data_da85548b4a4aea934a13a2cce9b90d29
#
_entry.id   da85548b4a4aea934a13a2cce9b90d29
#
_cell.length_a   1.000
_cell.length_b   1.000
_cell.length_c   1.000
_cell.angle_alpha   90.00
_cell.angle_beta   90.00
_cell.angle_gamma   90.00
#
_symmetry.space_group_name_H-M   'P 1'
#
loop_
_entity.id
_entity.type
_entity.pdbx_description
1 polymer ?
#
loop_
_entity_poly.entity_id
_entity_poly.type
_entity_poly.pdbx_seq_one_letter_code
_entity_poly.pdbx_strand_id
1 'polypeptide(L)'
;MTICALGLMAKAPLEGEVKTRLVPPLTAREAAALNICFLRDMAANIERISETESASGLVVYTPAGSESAFAGVLPEGFSFLAQRGASLGERLCNATDELLRQGYGAVCLINSDSPTLPRSILIRALHSLAKDGDRVVLGAAEDGGYYLIGLKHAHRNLFNEIAWSTSDVLARTRQRAAEIELPVELLPPWYDVDDAGTLARLCEELLFMSPLDGAYPAPHTRAFLETIVKSEGRQRICPNHD
;
A
#
# COMPACT_ATOMS: atom_id res chain seq x y z
N MET A 1 6.71 24.39 -6.76
CA MET A 1 6.70 23.22 -5.84
C MET A 1 6.90 21.97 -6.67
N THR A 2 7.78 21.09 -6.26
CA THR A 2 8.00 19.81 -6.95
C THR A 2 6.91 18.81 -6.56
N ILE A 3 6.31 18.15 -7.54
CA ILE A 3 5.21 17.20 -7.32
C ILE A 3 5.79 15.88 -6.76
N CYS A 4 5.13 15.31 -5.75
CA CYS A 4 5.47 13.98 -5.23
C CYS A 4 4.63 12.91 -5.95
N ALA A 5 5.26 11.83 -6.39
CA ALA A 5 4.56 10.66 -6.90
C ALA A 5 4.03 9.80 -5.73
N LEU A 6 2.74 9.49 -5.72
CA LEU A 6 2.12 8.52 -4.82
C LEU A 6 1.85 7.23 -5.62
N GLY A 7 2.82 6.32 -5.61
CA GLY A 7 2.81 5.08 -6.37
C GLY A 7 2.19 3.92 -5.57
N LEU A 8 1.00 3.47 -5.96
CA LEU A 8 0.34 2.30 -5.39
C LEU A 8 0.96 1.03 -5.97
N MET A 9 1.70 0.28 -5.16
CA MET A 9 2.33 -0.99 -5.55
C MET A 9 1.27 -2.08 -5.65
N ALA A 10 1.01 -2.59 -6.84
CA ALA A 10 -0.08 -3.53 -7.06
C ALA A 10 0.30 -4.71 -7.97
N LYS A 11 -0.22 -5.88 -7.66
CA LYS A 11 -0.31 -7.01 -8.59
C LYS A 11 -1.66 -6.95 -9.31
N ALA A 12 -1.69 -7.32 -10.60
CA ALA A 12 -2.93 -7.44 -11.35
C ALA A 12 -3.94 -8.30 -10.57
N PRO A 13 -5.19 -7.83 -10.35
CA PRO A 13 -6.16 -8.48 -9.46
C PRO A 13 -6.83 -9.69 -10.13
N LEU A 14 -6.02 -10.71 -10.46
CA LEU A 14 -6.47 -11.93 -11.12
C LEU A 14 -6.81 -13.02 -10.10
N GLU A 15 -7.87 -13.78 -10.38
CA GLU A 15 -8.31 -14.90 -9.55
C GLU A 15 -7.20 -15.94 -9.37
N GLY A 16 -6.96 -16.35 -8.13
CA GLY A 16 -5.88 -17.28 -7.76
C GLY A 16 -4.48 -16.68 -7.73
N GLU A 17 -4.30 -15.43 -8.17
CA GLU A 17 -3.00 -14.77 -8.26
C GLU A 17 -2.75 -13.77 -7.12
N VAL A 18 -3.83 -13.24 -6.50
CA VAL A 18 -3.76 -12.25 -5.43
C VAL A 18 -4.46 -12.74 -4.17
N LYS A 19 -4.02 -12.26 -3.00
CA LYS A 19 -4.63 -12.55 -1.69
C LYS A 19 -4.86 -14.05 -1.42
N THR A 20 -3.96 -14.89 -1.89
CA THR A 20 -4.07 -16.36 -1.76
C THR A 20 -4.07 -16.85 -0.32
N ARG A 21 -3.49 -16.10 0.64
CA ARG A 21 -3.52 -16.40 2.07
C ARG A 21 -4.89 -16.10 2.71
N LEU A 22 -5.79 -15.43 2.00
CA LEU A 22 -7.18 -15.24 2.41
C LEU A 22 -8.07 -16.43 1.99
N VAL A 23 -7.50 -17.43 1.36
CA VAL A 23 -8.21 -18.65 0.88
C VAL A 23 -7.72 -19.87 1.68
N PRO A 24 -8.54 -20.42 2.63
CA PRO A 24 -9.79 -19.88 3.17
C PRO A 24 -9.60 -18.66 4.08
N PRO A 25 -10.62 -17.94 4.53
CA PRO A 25 -12.07 -18.23 4.43
C PRO A 25 -12.73 -17.78 3.12
N LEU A 26 -12.05 -16.95 2.32
CA LEU A 26 -12.57 -16.53 1.01
C LEU A 26 -12.34 -17.62 -0.05
N THR A 27 -13.13 -17.59 -1.11
CA THR A 27 -12.80 -18.27 -2.36
C THR A 27 -11.76 -17.44 -3.13
N ALA A 28 -11.05 -18.05 -4.09
CA ALA A 28 -10.10 -17.33 -4.94
C ALA A 28 -10.73 -16.15 -5.68
N ARG A 29 -11.97 -16.32 -6.15
CA ARG A 29 -12.75 -15.25 -6.79
C ARG A 29 -13.07 -14.11 -5.85
N GLU A 30 -13.48 -14.41 -4.63
CA GLU A 30 -13.76 -13.38 -3.61
C GLU A 30 -12.48 -12.66 -3.17
N ALA A 31 -11.36 -13.37 -3.03
CA ALA A 31 -10.08 -12.79 -2.71
C ALA A 31 -9.61 -11.79 -3.79
N ALA A 32 -9.79 -12.12 -5.08
CA ALA A 32 -9.53 -11.21 -6.19
C ALA A 32 -10.49 -10.00 -6.18
N ALA A 33 -11.80 -10.23 -5.92
CA ALA A 33 -12.78 -9.15 -5.82
C ALA A 33 -12.50 -8.22 -4.63
N LEU A 34 -12.09 -8.74 -3.48
CA LEU A 34 -11.65 -7.96 -2.32
C LEU A 34 -10.40 -7.14 -2.64
N ASN A 35 -9.43 -7.72 -3.36
CA ASN A 35 -8.24 -6.98 -3.80
C ASN A 35 -8.61 -5.81 -4.73
N ILE A 36 -9.60 -5.97 -5.61
CA ILE A 36 -10.14 -4.86 -6.41
C ILE A 36 -10.72 -3.76 -5.51
N CYS A 37 -11.43 -4.13 -4.45
CA CYS A 37 -11.97 -3.16 -3.49
C CYS A 37 -10.83 -2.40 -2.78
N PHE A 38 -9.77 -3.08 -2.34
CA PHE A 38 -8.61 -2.45 -1.74
C PHE A 38 -7.96 -1.44 -2.70
N LEU A 39 -7.74 -1.83 -3.95
CA LEU A 39 -7.18 -0.95 -4.98
C LEU A 39 -8.03 0.30 -5.19
N ARG A 40 -9.36 0.15 -5.26
CA ARG A 40 -10.29 1.27 -5.40
C ARG A 40 -10.22 2.21 -4.21
N ASP A 41 -10.25 1.68 -3.00
CA ASP A 41 -10.23 2.47 -1.78
C ASP A 41 -8.90 3.21 -1.60
N MET A 42 -7.78 2.53 -1.84
CA MET A 42 -6.45 3.14 -1.78
C MET A 42 -6.27 4.21 -2.87
N ALA A 43 -6.68 3.93 -4.10
CA ALA A 43 -6.59 4.90 -5.20
C ALA A 43 -7.47 6.14 -4.95
N ALA A 44 -8.71 5.96 -4.47
CA ALA A 44 -9.59 7.06 -4.11
C ALA A 44 -9.04 7.91 -2.94
N ASN A 45 -8.38 7.27 -1.97
CA ASN A 45 -7.71 7.98 -0.88
C ASN A 45 -6.54 8.83 -1.41
N ILE A 46 -5.73 8.29 -2.33
CA ILE A 46 -4.62 8.99 -3.00
C ILE A 46 -5.14 10.14 -3.89
N GLU A 47 -6.21 9.91 -4.64
CA GLU A 47 -6.83 10.93 -5.50
C GLU A 47 -7.25 12.16 -4.69
N ARG A 48 -7.90 11.95 -3.54
CA ARG A 48 -8.29 13.05 -2.64
C ARG A 48 -7.10 13.84 -2.08
N ILE A 49 -5.95 13.20 -1.92
CA ILE A 49 -4.71 13.90 -1.52
C ILE A 49 -4.22 14.76 -2.69
N SER A 50 -4.24 14.23 -3.91
CA SER A 50 -3.81 14.94 -5.11
C SER A 50 -4.63 16.19 -5.43
N GLU A 51 -5.88 16.28 -4.92
CA GLU A 51 -6.73 17.46 -5.04
C GLU A 51 -6.25 18.64 -4.14
N THR A 52 -5.54 18.35 -3.06
CA THR A 52 -5.19 19.35 -2.03
C THR A 52 -3.70 19.55 -1.82
N GLU A 53 -2.89 18.56 -2.20
CA GLU A 53 -1.45 18.55 -2.01
C GLU A 53 -0.72 18.51 -3.37
N SER A 54 0.55 18.90 -3.39
CA SER A 54 1.41 18.78 -4.58
C SER A 54 1.82 17.33 -4.81
N ALA A 55 0.87 16.48 -5.15
CA ALA A 55 1.05 15.05 -5.35
C ALA A 55 0.30 14.55 -6.59
N SER A 56 0.73 13.43 -7.16
CA SER A 56 0.09 12.76 -8.28
C SER A 56 0.01 11.26 -8.02
N GLY A 57 -1.20 10.69 -8.12
CA GLY A 57 -1.46 9.27 -7.97
C GLY A 57 -1.08 8.48 -9.21
N LEU A 58 -0.47 7.31 -9.02
CA LEU A 58 -0.20 6.34 -10.08
C LEU A 58 -0.21 4.92 -9.54
N VAL A 59 -0.32 3.93 -10.42
CA VAL A 59 -0.14 2.52 -10.07
C VAL A 59 1.20 2.01 -10.57
N VAL A 60 1.97 1.37 -9.67
CA VAL A 60 3.22 0.66 -9.97
C VAL A 60 2.90 -0.83 -10.00
N TYR A 61 2.62 -1.37 -11.18
CA TYR A 61 1.93 -2.65 -11.33
C TYR A 61 2.81 -3.79 -11.81
N THR A 62 2.38 -5.01 -11.55
CA THR A 62 2.98 -6.26 -12.04
C THR A 62 1.89 -7.30 -12.35
N PRO A 63 2.07 -8.22 -13.32
CA PRO A 63 3.16 -8.27 -14.31
C PRO A 63 3.03 -7.18 -15.38
N ALA A 64 4.13 -6.85 -16.06
CA ALA A 64 4.10 -5.92 -17.19
C ALA A 64 3.14 -6.39 -18.28
N GLY A 65 2.39 -5.46 -18.88
CA GLY A 65 1.38 -5.76 -19.91
C GLY A 65 0.01 -6.15 -19.35
N SER A 66 -0.20 -6.03 -18.02
CA SER A 66 -1.50 -6.33 -17.38
C SER A 66 -2.34 -5.09 -17.10
N GLU A 67 -2.11 -3.96 -17.77
CA GLU A 67 -2.82 -2.69 -17.55
C GLU A 67 -4.34 -2.86 -17.68
N SER A 68 -4.78 -3.69 -18.61
CA SER A 68 -6.21 -3.95 -18.83
C SER A 68 -6.92 -4.57 -17.62
N ALA A 69 -6.18 -5.25 -16.73
CA ALA A 69 -6.75 -5.81 -15.49
C ALA A 69 -7.16 -4.73 -14.47
N PHE A 70 -6.68 -3.50 -14.64
CA PHE A 70 -7.03 -2.34 -13.81
C PHE A 70 -8.11 -1.45 -14.42
N ALA A 71 -8.65 -1.82 -15.59
CA ALA A 71 -9.71 -1.05 -16.25
C ALA A 71 -10.95 -0.94 -15.35
N GLY A 72 -11.43 0.28 -15.11
CA GLY A 72 -12.56 0.57 -14.21
C GLY A 72 -12.27 0.30 -12.72
N VAL A 73 -11.03 0.02 -12.35
CA VAL A 73 -10.60 -0.15 -10.95
C VAL A 73 -10.01 1.14 -10.41
N LEU A 74 -9.17 1.80 -11.18
CA LEU A 74 -8.45 3.02 -10.79
C LEU A 74 -9.15 4.28 -11.31
N PRO A 75 -8.97 5.45 -10.67
CA PRO A 75 -9.44 6.73 -11.18
C PRO A 75 -8.84 7.05 -12.57
N GLU A 76 -9.56 7.82 -13.40
CA GLU A 76 -9.14 8.17 -14.76
C GLU A 76 -7.80 8.92 -14.82
N GLY A 77 -7.44 9.66 -13.79
CA GLY A 77 -6.18 10.43 -13.71
C GLY A 77 -4.94 9.59 -13.33
N PHE A 78 -5.10 8.30 -13.00
CA PHE A 78 -3.97 7.45 -12.62
C PHE A 78 -3.14 7.03 -13.83
N SER A 79 -1.84 7.29 -13.76
CA SER A 79 -0.87 6.77 -14.73
C SER A 79 -0.37 5.37 -14.29
N PHE A 80 0.28 4.68 -15.24
CA PHE A 80 0.75 3.31 -15.05
C PHE A 80 2.26 3.24 -15.17
N LEU A 81 2.91 2.55 -14.22
CA LEU A 81 4.33 2.21 -14.28
C LEU A 81 4.51 0.70 -14.03
N ALA A 82 5.06 -0.02 -15.00
CA ALA A 82 5.34 -1.43 -14.81
C ALA A 82 6.52 -1.64 -13.84
N GLN A 83 6.36 -2.53 -12.85
CA GLN A 83 7.44 -2.94 -11.97
C GLN A 83 8.54 -3.65 -12.75
N ARG A 84 9.80 -3.32 -12.45
CA ARG A 84 10.99 -3.95 -13.05
C ARG A 84 11.93 -4.41 -11.94
N GLY A 85 12.42 -5.63 -12.04
CA GLY A 85 13.34 -6.24 -11.07
C GLY A 85 12.91 -7.62 -10.62
N ALA A 86 13.85 -8.44 -10.21
CA ALA A 86 13.64 -9.81 -9.75
C ALA A 86 13.15 -9.86 -8.30
N SER A 87 13.65 -8.95 -7.44
CA SER A 87 13.27 -8.84 -6.04
C SER A 87 12.36 -7.64 -5.79
N LEU A 88 11.66 -7.62 -4.65
CA LEU A 88 10.87 -6.46 -4.23
C LEU A 88 11.76 -5.21 -4.09
N GLY A 89 12.96 -5.35 -3.52
CA GLY A 89 13.90 -4.25 -3.38
C GLY A 89 14.32 -3.64 -4.71
N GLU A 90 14.63 -4.46 -5.70
CA GLU A 90 14.93 -3.97 -7.05
C GLU A 90 13.73 -3.25 -7.67
N ARG A 91 12.51 -3.77 -7.47
CA ARG A 91 11.28 -3.14 -7.98
C ARG A 91 11.03 -1.78 -7.34
N LEU A 92 11.20 -1.66 -6.02
CA LEU A 92 11.08 -0.39 -5.30
C LEU A 92 12.14 0.61 -5.77
N CYS A 93 13.41 0.20 -5.84
CA CYS A 93 14.51 1.05 -6.29
C CYS A 93 14.30 1.53 -7.73
N ASN A 94 13.96 0.62 -8.64
CA ASN A 94 13.77 0.95 -10.05
C ASN A 94 12.53 1.83 -10.28
N ALA A 95 11.43 1.61 -9.55
CA ALA A 95 10.26 2.47 -9.62
C ALA A 95 10.57 3.89 -9.11
N THR A 96 11.29 4.00 -7.99
CA THR A 96 11.74 5.29 -7.46
C THR A 96 12.61 6.03 -8.48
N ASP A 97 13.64 5.36 -9.03
CA ASP A 97 14.55 5.96 -10.00
C ASP A 97 13.83 6.41 -11.29
N GLU A 98 12.89 5.60 -11.79
CA GLU A 98 12.11 5.94 -12.99
C GLU A 98 11.20 7.15 -12.76
N LEU A 99 10.48 7.20 -11.65
CA LEU A 99 9.59 8.32 -11.32
C LEU A 99 10.37 9.62 -11.10
N LEU A 100 11.54 9.58 -10.43
CA LEU A 100 12.41 10.74 -10.30
C LEU A 100 12.92 11.23 -11.67
N ARG A 101 13.26 10.31 -12.59
CA ARG A 101 13.66 10.68 -13.96
C ARG A 101 12.50 11.27 -14.78
N GLN A 102 11.27 10.92 -14.48
CA GLN A 102 10.07 11.53 -15.09
C GLN A 102 9.79 12.95 -14.57
N GLY A 103 10.56 13.45 -13.59
CA GLY A 103 10.49 14.81 -13.10
C GLY A 103 9.74 14.99 -11.78
N TYR A 104 9.34 13.90 -11.11
CA TYR A 104 8.85 14.00 -9.75
C TYR A 104 9.99 14.40 -8.80
N GLY A 105 9.70 15.26 -7.82
CA GLY A 105 10.71 15.71 -6.85
C GLY A 105 10.86 14.78 -5.65
N ALA A 106 9.88 13.92 -5.44
CA ALA A 106 9.88 12.86 -4.43
C ALA A 106 8.94 11.72 -4.85
N VAL A 107 9.12 10.56 -4.26
CA VAL A 107 8.33 9.36 -4.54
C VAL A 107 7.94 8.70 -3.23
N CYS A 108 6.65 8.41 -3.05
CA CYS A 108 6.13 7.50 -2.03
C CYS A 108 5.62 6.24 -2.72
N LEU A 109 6.20 5.09 -2.45
CA LEU A 109 5.67 3.80 -2.85
C LEU A 109 4.88 3.21 -1.69
N ILE A 110 3.62 2.87 -1.96
CA ILE A 110 2.62 2.49 -0.94
C ILE A 110 2.11 1.09 -1.28
N ASN A 111 1.96 0.20 -0.29
CA ASN A 111 1.32 -1.09 -0.53
C ASN A 111 -0.17 -0.92 -0.87
N SER A 112 -0.78 -1.94 -1.46
CA SER A 112 -2.22 -1.95 -1.78
C SER A 112 -3.08 -2.66 -0.72
N ASP A 113 -2.48 -3.06 0.39
CA ASP A 113 -3.05 -4.05 1.30
C ASP A 113 -3.57 -3.45 2.61
N SER A 114 -3.53 -2.11 2.72
CA SER A 114 -3.96 -1.35 3.89
C SER A 114 -5.13 -0.40 3.55
N PRO A 115 -6.34 -0.93 3.23
CA PRO A 115 -7.44 -0.13 2.67
C PRO A 115 -7.96 0.96 3.63
N THR A 116 -7.74 0.80 4.93
CA THR A 116 -8.14 1.77 5.97
C THR A 116 -7.03 2.76 6.35
N LEU A 117 -5.90 2.78 5.62
CA LEU A 117 -4.76 3.65 5.92
C LEU A 117 -5.19 5.12 6.00
N PRO A 118 -4.95 5.82 7.13
CA PRO A 118 -5.35 7.21 7.32
C PRO A 118 -4.73 8.15 6.28
N ARG A 119 -5.56 9.02 5.71
CA ARG A 119 -5.09 10.07 4.78
C ARG A 119 -4.05 10.98 5.41
N SER A 120 -4.21 11.31 6.69
CA SER A 120 -3.30 12.15 7.45
C SER A 120 -1.87 11.58 7.49
N ILE A 121 -1.72 10.26 7.49
CA ILE A 121 -0.41 9.59 7.45
C ILE A 121 0.28 9.82 6.09
N LEU A 122 -0.47 9.68 4.99
CA LEU A 122 0.05 9.93 3.64
C LEU A 122 0.44 11.41 3.46
N ILE A 123 -0.39 12.34 3.95
CA ILE A 123 -0.09 13.78 3.95
C ILE A 123 1.17 14.07 4.79
N ARG A 124 1.33 13.43 5.94
CA ARG A 124 2.54 13.56 6.76
C ARG A 124 3.79 13.09 6.01
N ALA A 125 3.70 12.01 5.22
CA ALA A 125 4.80 11.56 4.38
C ALA A 125 5.20 12.64 3.35
N LEU A 126 4.23 13.24 2.66
CA LEU A 126 4.46 14.32 1.71
C LEU A 126 5.13 15.52 2.36
N HIS A 127 4.61 15.99 3.50
CA HIS A 127 5.18 17.11 4.23
C HIS A 127 6.60 16.82 4.74
N SER A 128 6.90 15.58 5.11
CA SER A 128 8.25 15.18 5.48
C SER A 128 9.20 15.26 4.29
N LEU A 129 8.81 14.74 3.14
CA LEU A 129 9.62 14.79 1.92
C LEU A 129 9.78 16.22 1.35
N ALA A 130 8.84 17.12 1.63
CA ALA A 130 8.93 18.52 1.22
C ALA A 130 9.97 19.33 2.01
N LYS A 131 10.41 18.86 3.19
CA LYS A 131 11.45 19.52 3.99
C LYS A 131 12.81 19.46 3.29
N ASP A 132 13.68 20.43 3.55
CA ASP A 132 15.06 20.46 3.07
C ASP A 132 15.86 19.24 3.58
N GLY A 133 16.90 18.92 2.83
CA GLY A 133 17.76 17.75 3.09
C GLY A 133 17.17 16.45 2.59
N ASP A 134 18.03 15.43 2.50
CA ASP A 134 17.65 14.10 2.08
C ASP A 134 17.19 13.24 3.27
N ARG A 135 16.30 12.31 3.04
CA ARG A 135 15.75 11.38 4.04
C ARG A 135 15.00 10.25 3.41
N VAL A 136 14.84 9.16 4.16
CA VAL A 136 13.84 8.15 3.89
C VAL A 136 12.68 8.28 4.87
N VAL A 137 11.45 8.21 4.36
CA VAL A 137 10.22 8.15 5.16
C VAL A 137 9.70 6.72 5.13
N LEU A 138 9.48 6.11 6.29
CA LEU A 138 9.01 4.71 6.39
C LEU A 138 7.72 4.66 7.20
N GLY A 139 6.68 4.07 6.62
CA GLY A 139 5.45 3.72 7.29
C GLY A 139 5.53 2.28 7.78
N ALA A 140 5.74 2.07 9.07
CA ALA A 140 5.92 0.74 9.66
C ALA A 140 4.64 -0.11 9.52
N ALA A 141 4.76 -1.34 9.00
CA ALA A 141 3.71 -2.33 9.05
C ALA A 141 3.83 -3.18 10.32
N GLU A 142 2.70 -3.66 10.84
CA GLU A 142 2.68 -4.45 12.09
C GLU A 142 3.36 -5.81 11.95
N ASP A 143 3.51 -6.32 10.73
CA ASP A 143 4.21 -7.57 10.41
C ASP A 143 5.75 -7.45 10.42
N GLY A 144 6.29 -6.24 10.64
CA GLY A 144 7.72 -5.94 10.62
C GLY A 144 8.25 -5.48 9.26
N GLY A 145 7.37 -5.33 8.26
CA GLY A 145 7.62 -4.66 7.00
C GLY A 145 7.34 -3.16 7.05
N TYR A 146 7.01 -2.59 5.92
CA TYR A 146 6.51 -1.22 5.81
C TYR A 146 5.42 -1.13 4.73
N TYR A 147 4.36 -0.38 5.04
CA TYR A 147 3.28 -0.10 4.10
C TYR A 147 3.62 1.06 3.15
N LEU A 148 4.64 1.86 3.49
CA LEU A 148 5.09 3.00 2.69
C LEU A 148 6.61 3.17 2.81
N ILE A 149 7.25 3.46 1.66
CA ILE A 149 8.60 4.02 1.61
C ILE A 149 8.60 5.29 0.76
N GLY A 150 9.10 6.41 1.34
CA GLY A 150 9.20 7.71 0.69
C GLY A 150 10.65 8.15 0.52
N LEU A 151 11.03 8.62 -0.69
CA LEU A 151 12.40 8.96 -1.07
C LEU A 151 12.45 10.18 -1.99
N LYS A 152 13.53 10.95 -1.89
CA LYS A 152 13.91 12.01 -2.86
C LYS A 152 15.00 11.59 -3.84
N HIS A 153 15.73 10.54 -3.54
CA HIS A 153 16.76 9.94 -4.39
C HIS A 153 16.66 8.42 -4.37
N ALA A 154 17.07 7.77 -5.46
CA ALA A 154 17.08 6.30 -5.54
C ALA A 154 18.32 5.72 -4.86
N HIS A 155 18.25 5.55 -3.54
CA HIS A 155 19.33 4.96 -2.74
C HIS A 155 19.33 3.43 -2.86
N ARG A 156 20.07 2.87 -3.82
CA ARG A 156 20.15 1.41 -4.04
C ARG A 156 20.56 0.64 -2.78
N ASN A 157 21.45 1.22 -1.97
CA ASN A 157 21.94 0.58 -0.76
C ASN A 157 20.86 0.32 0.29
N LEU A 158 19.76 1.08 0.29
CA LEU A 158 18.62 0.83 1.18
C LEU A 158 17.97 -0.54 0.99
N PHE A 159 18.09 -1.10 -0.21
CA PHE A 159 17.40 -2.32 -0.63
C PHE A 159 18.34 -3.55 -0.71
N ASN A 160 19.64 -3.35 -0.47
CA ASN A 160 20.62 -4.42 -0.57
C ASN A 160 20.55 -5.37 0.65
N GLU A 161 20.67 -6.68 0.38
CA GLU A 161 20.75 -7.73 1.41
C GLU A 161 19.59 -7.69 2.42
N ILE A 162 18.39 -7.36 1.95
CA ILE A 162 17.17 -7.45 2.74
C ILE A 162 16.51 -8.80 2.46
N ALA A 163 16.25 -9.56 3.52
CA ALA A 163 15.44 -10.77 3.46
C ALA A 163 13.97 -10.37 3.37
N TRP A 164 13.49 -10.16 2.15
CA TRP A 164 12.09 -9.77 1.89
C TRP A 164 11.10 -10.82 2.39
N SER A 165 9.90 -10.38 2.76
CA SER A 165 8.83 -11.21 3.34
C SER A 165 9.17 -11.82 4.70
N THR A 166 9.99 -11.12 5.50
CA THR A 166 10.29 -11.44 6.89
C THR A 166 9.95 -10.24 7.79
N SER A 167 9.80 -10.50 9.09
CA SER A 167 9.56 -9.44 10.09
C SER A 167 10.75 -8.49 10.32
N ASP A 168 11.89 -8.75 9.70
CA ASP A 168 13.11 -7.94 9.87
C ASP A 168 13.27 -6.83 8.81
N VAL A 169 12.37 -6.74 7.83
CA VAL A 169 12.49 -5.83 6.68
C VAL A 169 12.66 -4.38 7.13
N LEU A 170 11.80 -3.88 8.02
CA LEU A 170 11.89 -2.51 8.54
C LEU A 170 13.21 -2.26 9.29
N ALA A 171 13.60 -3.20 10.16
CA ALA A 171 14.83 -3.10 10.96
C ALA A 171 16.07 -3.05 10.06
N ARG A 172 16.12 -3.92 9.05
CA ARG A 172 17.23 -3.97 8.08
C ARG A 172 17.27 -2.73 7.20
N THR A 173 16.13 -2.24 6.71
CA THR A 173 16.07 -0.99 5.92
C THR A 173 16.59 0.19 6.74
N ARG A 174 16.24 0.29 8.03
CA ARG A 174 16.77 1.32 8.94
C ARG A 174 18.28 1.18 9.16
N GLN A 175 18.79 -0.04 9.29
CA GLN A 175 20.23 -0.29 9.38
C GLN A 175 20.93 0.20 8.09
N ARG A 176 20.41 -0.15 6.91
CA ARG A 176 20.97 0.30 5.62
C ARG A 176 20.94 1.83 5.49
N ALA A 177 19.90 2.48 5.97
CA ALA A 177 19.84 3.94 6.01
C ALA A 177 20.95 4.53 6.89
N ALA A 178 21.19 3.95 8.07
CA ALA A 178 22.26 4.38 8.97
C ALA A 178 23.66 4.21 8.36
N GLU A 179 23.91 3.12 7.60
CA GLU A 179 25.19 2.86 6.93
C GLU A 179 25.53 3.92 5.85
N ILE A 180 24.53 4.60 5.31
CA ILE A 180 24.69 5.68 4.32
C ILE A 180 24.38 7.06 4.91
N GLU A 181 24.31 7.17 6.22
CA GLU A 181 24.00 8.40 6.96
C GLU A 181 22.70 9.08 6.49
N LEU A 182 21.72 8.31 6.00
CA LEU A 182 20.43 8.82 5.54
C LEU A 182 19.45 8.90 6.70
N PRO A 183 18.97 10.10 7.06
CA PRO A 183 17.97 10.28 8.12
C PRO A 183 16.70 9.49 7.85
N VAL A 184 16.18 8.82 8.89
CA VAL A 184 14.94 8.05 8.82
C VAL A 184 13.83 8.78 9.57
N GLU A 185 12.72 9.06 8.91
CA GLU A 185 11.48 9.51 9.55
C GLU A 185 10.47 8.37 9.57
N LEU A 186 9.99 8.00 10.76
CA LEU A 186 8.97 6.98 10.93
C LEU A 186 7.58 7.60 11.00
N LEU A 187 6.67 7.06 10.22
CA LEU A 187 5.24 7.33 10.31
C LEU A 187 4.58 6.41 11.36
N PRO A 188 3.38 6.75 11.85
CA PRO A 188 2.61 5.86 12.71
C PRO A 188 2.48 4.47 12.10
N PRO A 189 2.54 3.39 12.90
CA PRO A 189 2.35 2.04 12.41
C PRO A 189 0.91 1.83 11.91
N TRP A 190 0.77 0.94 10.92
CA TRP A 190 -0.52 0.50 10.41
C TRP A 190 -0.45 -0.97 10.04
N TYR A 191 -1.60 -1.60 9.83
CA TYR A 191 -1.66 -3.00 9.46
C TYR A 191 -2.03 -3.19 7.98
N ASP A 192 -1.62 -4.31 7.43
CA ASP A 192 -2.00 -4.85 6.14
C ASP A 192 -2.88 -6.09 6.30
N VAL A 193 -3.68 -6.36 5.30
CA VAL A 193 -4.65 -7.46 5.33
C VAL A 193 -4.16 -8.60 4.45
N ASP A 194 -3.43 -9.54 5.06
CA ASP A 194 -2.74 -10.60 4.33
C ASP A 194 -3.17 -12.03 4.71
N ASP A 195 -3.89 -12.19 5.80
CA ASP A 195 -4.34 -13.49 6.30
C ASP A 195 -5.77 -13.42 6.88
N ALA A 196 -6.29 -14.57 7.31
CA ALA A 196 -7.64 -14.66 7.88
C ALA A 196 -7.81 -13.83 9.17
N GLY A 197 -6.75 -13.68 9.98
CA GLY A 197 -6.79 -12.91 11.23
C GLY A 197 -6.91 -11.41 10.94
N THR A 198 -6.10 -10.89 10.03
CA THR A 198 -6.16 -9.48 9.62
C THR A 198 -7.42 -9.17 8.80
N LEU A 199 -7.96 -10.14 8.05
CA LEU A 199 -9.28 -10.01 7.41
C LEU A 199 -10.41 -9.92 8.45
N ALA A 200 -10.38 -10.74 9.48
CA ALA A 200 -11.36 -10.69 10.57
C ALA A 200 -11.31 -9.33 11.30
N ARG A 201 -10.09 -8.83 11.61
CA ARG A 201 -9.87 -7.48 12.16
C ARG A 201 -10.48 -6.39 11.28
N LEU A 202 -10.22 -6.42 9.97
CA LEU A 202 -10.78 -5.45 9.03
C LEU A 202 -12.31 -5.50 9.00
N CYS A 203 -12.88 -6.70 9.01
CA CYS A 203 -14.32 -6.90 9.04
C CYS A 203 -14.93 -6.32 10.32
N GLU A 204 -14.34 -6.58 11.50
CA GLU A 204 -14.75 -5.98 12.77
C GLU A 204 -14.69 -4.46 12.74
N GLU A 205 -13.55 -3.91 12.30
CA GLU A 205 -13.33 -2.46 12.21
C GLU A 205 -14.38 -1.79 11.32
N LEU A 206 -14.63 -2.34 10.13
CA LEU A 206 -15.50 -1.70 9.16
C LEU A 206 -17.00 -1.90 9.43
N LEU A 207 -17.41 -3.02 10.03
CA LEU A 207 -18.83 -3.38 10.11
C LEU A 207 -19.41 -3.35 11.53
N PHE A 208 -18.59 -3.56 12.57
CA PHE A 208 -19.10 -3.83 13.91
C PHE A 208 -18.55 -2.89 15.00
N MET A 209 -17.46 -2.17 14.71
CA MET A 209 -16.87 -1.22 15.65
C MET A 209 -17.12 0.23 15.23
N SER A 210 -16.90 1.16 16.15
CA SER A 210 -16.74 2.56 15.77
C SER A 210 -15.47 2.70 14.94
N PRO A 211 -15.48 3.52 13.85
CA PRO A 211 -14.29 3.74 13.05
C PRO A 211 -13.09 4.14 13.92
N LEU A 212 -11.93 3.58 13.66
CA LEU A 212 -10.68 4.04 14.28
C LEU A 212 -10.46 5.52 13.93
N ASP A 213 -9.97 6.29 14.90
CA ASP A 213 -9.78 7.73 14.72
C ASP A 213 -8.85 8.01 13.52
N GLY A 214 -9.37 8.76 12.56
CA GLY A 214 -8.67 9.13 11.34
C GLY A 214 -8.54 8.03 10.28
N ALA A 215 -9.00 6.79 10.53
CA ALA A 215 -8.96 5.72 9.52
C ALA A 215 -9.75 6.11 8.26
N TYR A 216 -9.25 5.69 7.09
CA TYR A 216 -9.99 5.84 5.85
C TYR A 216 -11.19 4.88 5.84
N PRO A 217 -12.39 5.32 5.48
CA PRO A 217 -13.62 4.53 5.64
C PRO A 217 -13.75 3.32 4.69
N ALA A 218 -12.86 3.17 3.72
CA ALA A 218 -12.76 2.07 2.76
C ALA A 218 -14.13 1.60 2.24
N PRO A 219 -14.91 2.47 1.54
CA PRO A 219 -16.31 2.22 1.22
C PRO A 219 -16.53 1.01 0.31
N HIS A 220 -15.62 0.75 -0.64
CA HIS A 220 -15.72 -0.42 -1.54
C HIS A 220 -15.47 -1.72 -0.77
N THR A 221 -14.44 -1.73 0.07
CA THR A 221 -14.11 -2.86 0.94
C THR A 221 -15.25 -3.14 1.91
N ARG A 222 -15.77 -2.11 2.57
CA ARG A 222 -16.90 -2.23 3.48
C ARG A 222 -18.12 -2.85 2.80
N ALA A 223 -18.55 -2.32 1.64
CA ALA A 223 -19.70 -2.83 0.90
C ALA A 223 -19.53 -4.30 0.48
N PHE A 224 -18.31 -4.69 0.08
CA PHE A 224 -18.00 -6.06 -0.25
C PHE A 224 -18.14 -7.01 0.95
N LEU A 225 -17.53 -6.65 2.08
CA LEU A 225 -17.62 -7.44 3.32
C LEU A 225 -19.05 -7.53 3.85
N GLU A 226 -19.83 -6.43 3.79
CA GLU A 226 -21.26 -6.45 4.13
C GLU A 226 -22.04 -7.46 3.29
N THR A 227 -21.72 -7.58 1.99
CA THR A 227 -22.39 -8.53 1.10
C THR A 227 -22.14 -9.97 1.55
N ILE A 228 -20.90 -10.33 1.88
CA ILE A 228 -20.56 -11.67 2.38
C ILE A 228 -21.26 -11.96 3.71
N VAL A 229 -21.20 -11.01 4.64
CA VAL A 229 -21.84 -11.18 5.96
C VAL A 229 -23.35 -11.37 5.83
N LYS A 230 -24.02 -10.63 4.94
CA LYS A 230 -25.47 -10.75 4.70
C LYS A 230 -25.85 -12.07 4.06
N SER A 231 -25.03 -12.61 3.14
CA SER A 231 -25.34 -13.84 2.40
C SER A 231 -24.95 -15.12 3.12
N GLU A 232 -23.85 -15.11 3.87
CA GLU A 232 -23.23 -16.32 4.42
C GLU A 232 -22.99 -16.28 5.94
N GLY A 233 -23.34 -15.16 6.56
CA GLY A 233 -23.19 -14.94 8.00
C GLY A 233 -21.80 -14.43 8.41
N ARG A 234 -21.77 -13.74 9.56
CA ARG A 234 -20.55 -13.13 10.11
C ARG A 234 -19.44 -14.15 10.38
N GLN A 235 -19.79 -15.34 10.87
CA GLN A 235 -18.84 -16.36 11.32
C GLN A 235 -17.87 -16.82 10.23
N ARG A 236 -18.23 -16.66 8.96
CA ARG A 236 -17.36 -17.07 7.85
C ARG A 236 -16.06 -16.26 7.78
N ILE A 237 -16.13 -14.93 7.90
CA ILE A 237 -14.99 -14.03 7.70
C ILE A 237 -14.61 -13.24 8.94
N CYS A 238 -15.42 -13.30 9.98
CA CYS A 238 -15.27 -12.57 11.22
C CYS A 238 -15.75 -13.45 12.38
N PRO A 239 -15.06 -14.59 12.64
CA PRO A 239 -15.42 -15.45 13.75
C PRO A 239 -15.28 -14.69 15.07
N ASN A 240 -16.23 -14.90 16.02
CA ASN A 240 -16.10 -14.36 17.36
C ASN A 240 -14.80 -14.89 17.97
N HIS A 241 -13.97 -14.01 18.50
CA HIS A 241 -12.93 -14.41 19.44
C HIS A 241 -13.67 -14.70 20.76
N ASP A 242 -13.74 -15.99 21.12
CA ASP A 242 -14.16 -16.45 22.44
C ASP A 242 -13.13 -16.04 23.51
#